data_204973fa389e9db09ac5410e0d0fc15b
#
_entry.id   204973fa389e9db09ac5410e0d0fc15b
#
_cell.length_a   1.000
_cell.length_b   1.000
_cell.length_c   1.000
_cell.angle_alpha   90.00
_cell.angle_beta   90.00
_cell.angle_gamma   90.00
#
_symmetry.space_group_name_H-M   'P 1'
#
loop_
_entity.id
_entity.type
_entity.pdbx_description
1 polymer ?
#
loop_
_entity_poly.entity_id
_entity_poly.type
_entity_poly.pdbx_seq_one_letter_code
_entity_poly.pdbx_strand_id
1 'polypeptide(L)'
;YKSTTVSKTDGQPGLYDVTLSNGETMKIGAIVMASGWKPYDASKLAYLGYGKMKNVVTNFELEEIAKKNNGKLLRPSDGKPALKVAFIQCAGQRDPNHLPYCSSMCCATSLKQAQYVRQNEDALAMIFYKDIRTPGRTELYYKEAQNNPGVMLTKADVTGVSDAGNGNMFVEMENTLFGAKTGEKVKVEADLVVLATGLVPTTRGPQEYADGLTKAAGLGDEAKKNYLEQTPKPDYILNLNYRQGPEIPTLEGASGFADSNFICFQYETRRTGVYAAGGVHQPMNMAEAQEDGAGAAFKAIQAIDHVARGVAVHPRSWDVTFPDPMLIKCTACKRCTEECPFGAIEEDEKGIPFYKLNRCRRCGTCMGACPERIVSFKDYSVDIVGSMLNAIDVPDD
;
A
#
# COMPACT_ATOMS: atom_id res chain seq x y z
N TYR A 1 -15.35 2.62 19.46
CA TYR A 1 -14.90 1.46 20.25
C TYR A 1 -13.43 1.64 20.61
N LYS A 2 -13.14 1.71 21.91
CA LYS A 2 -11.78 1.81 22.44
C LYS A 2 -11.30 0.42 22.88
N SER A 3 -10.01 0.11 22.70
CA SER A 3 -9.40 -1.17 23.10
C SER A 3 -10.14 -2.40 22.53
N THR A 4 -10.68 -2.25 21.33
CA THR A 4 -11.50 -3.26 20.66
C THR A 4 -10.95 -3.49 19.27
N THR A 5 -10.88 -4.73 18.85
CA THR A 5 -10.44 -5.14 17.50
C THR A 5 -11.59 -5.80 16.75
N VAL A 6 -11.51 -5.82 15.44
CA VAL A 6 -12.40 -6.62 14.60
C VAL A 6 -11.92 -8.07 14.67
N SER A 7 -12.80 -9.00 15.01
CA SER A 7 -12.51 -10.44 15.09
C SER A 7 -12.97 -11.21 13.87
N LYS A 8 -14.04 -10.74 13.20
CA LYS A 8 -14.59 -11.40 12.02
C LYS A 8 -15.32 -10.39 11.14
N THR A 9 -15.24 -10.60 9.83
CA THR A 9 -16.05 -9.87 8.84
C THR A 9 -16.67 -10.86 7.86
N ASP A 10 -17.96 -10.68 7.59
CA ASP A 10 -18.72 -11.44 6.60
C ASP A 10 -19.55 -10.48 5.74
N GLY A 11 -20.19 -11.00 4.70
CA GLY A 11 -21.15 -10.26 3.89
C GLY A 11 -20.61 -9.87 2.52
N GLN A 12 -21.10 -8.76 2.02
CA GLN A 12 -20.85 -8.31 0.65
C GLN A 12 -20.81 -6.77 0.59
N PRO A 13 -20.34 -6.17 -0.51
CA PRO A 13 -20.31 -4.72 -0.64
C PRO A 13 -21.66 -4.08 -0.29
N GLY A 14 -21.63 -3.12 0.63
CA GLY A 14 -22.79 -2.42 1.13
C GLY A 14 -23.58 -3.13 2.25
N LEU A 15 -23.28 -4.38 2.54
CA LEU A 15 -23.97 -5.21 3.55
C LEU A 15 -22.95 -6.11 4.26
N TYR A 16 -22.07 -5.51 5.06
CA TYR A 16 -21.10 -6.26 5.86
C TYR A 16 -21.61 -6.50 7.27
N ASP A 17 -21.35 -7.69 7.79
CA ASP A 17 -21.50 -8.05 9.20
C ASP A 17 -20.11 -8.09 9.84
N VAL A 18 -19.87 -7.20 10.80
CA VAL A 18 -18.59 -7.08 11.51
C VAL A 18 -18.78 -7.49 12.96
N THR A 19 -18.02 -8.49 13.39
CA THR A 19 -17.97 -8.91 14.80
C THR A 19 -16.72 -8.35 15.46
N LEU A 20 -16.90 -7.74 16.61
CA LEU A 20 -15.85 -7.16 17.43
C LEU A 20 -15.32 -8.16 18.46
N SER A 21 -14.12 -7.90 19.00
CA SER A 21 -13.49 -8.73 20.03
C SER A 21 -14.29 -8.81 21.35
N ASN A 22 -15.19 -7.87 21.60
CA ASN A 22 -16.13 -7.88 22.72
C ASN A 22 -17.40 -8.72 22.47
N GLY A 23 -17.51 -9.37 21.29
CA GLY A 23 -18.67 -10.19 20.90
C GLY A 23 -19.81 -9.43 20.24
N GLU A 24 -19.76 -8.10 20.16
CA GLU A 24 -20.77 -7.29 19.48
C GLU A 24 -20.68 -7.47 17.97
N THR A 25 -21.81 -7.60 17.30
CA THR A 25 -21.92 -7.68 15.84
C THR A 25 -22.72 -6.50 15.31
N MET A 26 -22.24 -5.86 14.26
CA MET A 26 -22.88 -4.71 13.63
C MET A 26 -22.94 -4.86 12.12
N LYS A 27 -23.98 -4.27 11.53
CA LYS A 27 -24.12 -4.16 10.07
C LYS A 27 -23.55 -2.82 9.62
N ILE A 28 -22.66 -2.87 8.62
CA ILE A 28 -22.03 -1.68 8.05
C ILE A 28 -22.08 -1.70 6.53
N GLY A 29 -22.09 -0.52 5.91
CA GLY A 29 -22.19 -0.40 4.44
C GLY A 29 -20.83 -0.40 3.74
N ALA A 30 -19.76 0.03 4.41
CA ALA A 30 -18.42 0.10 3.85
C ALA A 30 -17.36 -0.03 4.93
N ILE A 31 -16.16 -0.42 4.55
CA ILE A 31 -15.00 -0.53 5.45
C ILE A 31 -13.90 0.38 4.95
N VAL A 32 -13.37 1.25 5.80
CA VAL A 32 -12.17 2.04 5.53
C VAL A 32 -11.04 1.52 6.41
N MET A 33 -10.03 0.93 5.80
CA MET A 33 -8.83 0.47 6.50
C MET A 33 -7.87 1.63 6.68
N ALA A 34 -7.59 1.99 7.91
CA ALA A 34 -6.62 3.00 8.30
C ALA A 34 -5.67 2.47 9.38
N SER A 35 -5.30 1.19 9.28
CA SER A 35 -4.48 0.48 10.27
C SER A 35 -3.00 0.90 10.28
N GLY A 36 -2.59 1.71 9.32
CA GLY A 36 -1.27 2.31 9.29
C GLY A 36 -0.14 1.34 8.93
N TRP A 37 1.02 1.55 9.55
CA TRP A 37 2.25 0.88 9.20
C TRP A 37 3.10 0.59 10.46
N LYS A 38 4.11 -0.23 10.28
CA LYS A 38 5.16 -0.51 11.27
C LYS A 38 6.55 -0.25 10.66
N PRO A 39 7.57 0.08 11.48
CA PRO A 39 8.94 0.22 10.99
C PRO A 39 9.44 -1.09 10.36
N TYR A 40 10.30 -0.97 9.36
CA TYR A 40 10.99 -2.12 8.79
C TYR A 40 11.87 -2.79 9.85
N ASP A 41 11.90 -4.11 9.85
CA ASP A 41 12.70 -4.90 10.79
C ASP A 41 14.21 -4.69 10.53
N ALA A 42 14.83 -3.87 11.36
CA ALA A 42 16.24 -3.52 11.24
C ALA A 42 17.18 -4.69 11.55
N SER A 43 16.73 -5.78 12.18
CA SER A 43 17.55 -6.98 12.41
C SER A 43 18.08 -7.58 11.11
N LYS A 44 17.38 -7.36 9.99
CA LYS A 44 17.78 -7.74 8.64
C LYS A 44 18.92 -6.89 8.06
N LEU A 45 19.28 -5.80 8.73
CA LEU A 45 20.33 -4.87 8.32
C LEU A 45 21.63 -5.05 9.13
N ALA A 46 21.94 -6.29 9.51
CA ALA A 46 23.14 -6.60 10.28
C ALA A 46 24.46 -6.20 9.58
N TYR A 47 24.46 -6.04 8.26
CA TYR A 47 25.60 -5.52 7.49
C TYR A 47 25.81 -4.02 7.70
N LEU A 48 24.78 -3.28 8.12
CA LEU A 48 24.86 -1.89 8.58
C LEU A 48 25.11 -1.78 10.09
N GLY A 49 25.46 -2.87 10.76
CA GLY A 49 25.87 -2.88 12.16
C GLY A 49 24.73 -2.97 13.17
N TYR A 50 23.47 -2.95 12.75
CA TYR A 50 22.33 -3.05 13.67
C TYR A 50 22.33 -4.38 14.45
N GLY A 51 22.07 -4.28 15.74
CA GLY A 51 22.11 -5.43 16.65
C GLY A 51 23.50 -5.92 17.05
N LYS A 52 24.56 -5.47 16.33
CA LYS A 52 25.97 -5.79 16.66
C LYS A 52 26.66 -4.67 17.43
N MET A 53 26.38 -3.42 17.07
CA MET A 53 26.98 -2.23 17.65
C MET A 53 25.90 -1.40 18.36
N LYS A 54 26.11 -1.08 19.64
CA LYS A 54 25.11 -0.38 20.48
C LYS A 54 24.76 1.01 19.98
N ASN A 55 25.69 1.69 19.30
CA ASN A 55 25.49 3.04 18.78
C ASN A 55 24.99 3.05 17.34
N VAL A 56 24.48 1.93 16.83
CA VAL A 56 23.70 1.86 15.60
C VAL A 56 22.22 1.69 15.95
N VAL A 57 21.43 2.70 15.63
CA VAL A 57 20.01 2.79 15.98
C VAL A 57 19.16 3.08 14.74
N THR A 58 17.87 2.79 14.80
CA THR A 58 16.94 3.22 13.78
C THR A 58 16.51 4.67 13.98
N ASN A 59 15.98 5.30 12.93
CA ASN A 59 15.36 6.63 13.04
C ASN A 59 14.23 6.65 14.08
N PHE A 60 13.57 5.52 14.33
CA PHE A 60 12.53 5.39 15.34
C PHE A 60 13.11 5.38 16.76
N GLU A 61 14.16 4.61 16.98
CA GLU A 61 14.88 4.56 18.26
C GLU A 61 15.53 5.91 18.59
N LEU A 62 16.00 6.67 17.57
CA LEU A 62 16.53 8.02 17.78
C LEU A 62 15.47 8.98 18.35
N GLU A 63 14.21 8.91 17.88
CA GLU A 63 13.11 9.71 18.46
C GLU A 63 12.88 9.34 19.95
N GLU A 64 12.98 8.06 20.29
CA GLU A 64 12.85 7.62 21.68
C GLU A 64 14.03 8.11 22.54
N ILE A 65 15.25 8.10 22.02
CA ILE A 65 16.42 8.68 22.68
C ILE A 65 16.21 10.18 22.93
N ALA A 66 15.82 10.93 21.91
CA ALA A 66 15.55 12.37 22.03
C ALA A 66 14.43 12.65 23.05
N LYS A 67 13.35 11.89 23.00
CA LYS A 67 12.22 12.04 23.93
C LYS A 67 12.61 11.78 25.39
N LYS A 68 13.38 10.73 25.65
CA LYS A 68 13.84 10.38 27.01
C LYS A 68 14.81 11.41 27.59
N ASN A 69 15.57 12.10 26.75
CA ASN A 69 16.64 12.98 27.16
C ASN A 69 16.34 14.47 26.89
N ASN A 70 15.05 14.85 26.83
CA ASN A 70 14.62 16.24 26.59
C ASN A 70 15.27 16.88 25.35
N GLY A 71 15.31 16.15 24.24
CA GLY A 71 15.88 16.57 22.95
C GLY A 71 17.38 16.27 22.78
N LYS A 72 18.10 15.91 23.83
CA LYS A 72 19.53 15.59 23.74
C LYS A 72 19.75 14.20 23.16
N LEU A 73 20.68 14.08 22.24
CA LEU A 73 21.07 12.81 21.63
C LEU A 73 22.26 12.23 22.40
N LEU A 74 22.01 11.14 23.11
CA LEU A 74 23.01 10.42 23.89
C LEU A 74 23.32 9.08 23.22
N ARG A 75 24.60 8.70 23.25
CA ARG A 75 25.08 7.39 22.74
C ARG A 75 24.54 6.26 23.61
N PRO A 76 23.90 5.25 23.06
CA PRO A 76 23.37 4.10 23.83
C PRO A 76 24.45 3.30 24.58
N SER A 77 25.70 3.34 24.10
CA SER A 77 26.78 2.55 24.69
C SER A 77 27.28 3.08 26.04
N ASP A 78 27.34 4.41 26.24
CA ASP A 78 28.02 5.05 27.38
C ASP A 78 27.31 6.30 27.92
N GLY A 79 26.21 6.70 27.32
CA GLY A 79 25.42 7.87 27.74
C GLY A 79 26.06 9.23 27.45
N LYS A 80 27.17 9.27 26.73
CA LYS A 80 27.81 10.55 26.31
C LYS A 80 27.03 11.22 25.19
N PRO A 81 27.13 12.56 25.03
CA PRO A 81 26.56 13.25 23.89
C PRO A 81 27.10 12.70 22.57
N ALA A 82 26.20 12.51 21.60
CA ALA A 82 26.58 12.19 20.24
C ALA A 82 27.01 13.47 19.50
N LEU A 83 28.26 13.51 19.01
CA LEU A 83 28.83 14.64 18.31
C LEU A 83 28.99 14.46 16.82
N LYS A 84 29.13 13.22 16.35
CA LYS A 84 29.25 12.89 14.92
C LYS A 84 28.16 11.87 14.57
N VAL A 85 27.00 12.35 14.13
CA VAL A 85 25.85 11.50 13.86
C VAL A 85 25.71 11.25 12.36
N ALA A 86 25.78 10.00 11.95
CA ALA A 86 25.65 9.59 10.56
C ALA A 86 24.25 9.00 10.30
N PHE A 87 23.53 9.59 9.34
CA PHE A 87 22.22 9.11 8.88
C PHE A 87 22.41 8.34 7.58
N ILE A 88 22.03 7.05 7.58
CA ILE A 88 22.06 6.20 6.37
C ILE A 88 20.65 6.16 5.80
N GLN A 89 20.46 6.86 4.67
CA GLN A 89 19.18 6.92 3.98
C GLN A 89 18.88 5.61 3.24
N CYS A 90 17.59 5.31 3.07
CA CYS A 90 17.13 4.11 2.39
C CYS A 90 17.67 2.79 3.00
N ALA A 91 17.88 2.76 4.32
CA ALA A 91 18.32 1.55 5.01
C ALA A 91 17.23 0.46 4.87
N GLY A 92 17.51 -0.56 4.05
CA GLY A 92 16.55 -1.61 3.70
C GLY A 92 15.39 -1.17 2.80
N GLN A 93 15.55 -0.07 2.04
CA GLN A 93 14.55 0.42 1.09
C GLN A 93 15.17 0.72 -0.27
N ARG A 94 14.31 0.76 -1.33
CA ARG A 94 14.78 0.88 -2.72
C ARG A 94 15.84 -0.18 -3.04
N ASP A 95 15.61 -1.35 -2.49
CA ASP A 95 16.47 -2.51 -2.57
C ASP A 95 15.61 -3.75 -2.87
N PRO A 96 15.86 -4.47 -3.97
CA PRO A 96 15.07 -5.65 -4.33
C PRO A 96 15.17 -6.79 -3.30
N ASN A 97 16.25 -6.84 -2.51
CA ASN A 97 16.43 -7.85 -1.46
C ASN A 97 15.70 -7.52 -0.15
N HIS A 98 15.19 -6.30 -0.02
CA HIS A 98 14.49 -5.80 1.16
C HIS A 98 13.14 -5.20 0.78
N LEU A 99 12.97 -3.86 0.86
CA LEU A 99 11.79 -3.16 0.39
C LEU A 99 12.08 -2.53 -0.98
N PRO A 100 11.38 -2.94 -2.05
CA PRO A 100 11.67 -2.43 -3.40
C PRO A 100 11.20 -0.99 -3.63
N TYR A 101 10.46 -0.41 -2.69
CA TYR A 101 9.86 0.92 -2.78
C TYR A 101 10.54 1.96 -1.89
N CYS A 102 10.18 3.23 -2.07
CA CYS A 102 10.52 4.34 -1.20
C CYS A 102 9.39 4.58 -0.19
N SER A 103 9.72 4.76 1.08
CA SER A 103 8.73 5.05 2.14
C SER A 103 8.31 6.51 2.22
N SER A 104 8.73 7.36 1.28
CA SER A 104 8.32 8.76 1.08
C SER A 104 8.67 9.74 2.21
N MET A 105 8.79 9.28 3.46
CA MET A 105 8.95 10.14 4.64
C MET A 105 10.39 10.21 5.20
N CYS A 106 11.26 9.23 4.88
CA CYS A 106 12.55 9.08 5.57
C CYS A 106 13.48 10.29 5.39
N CYS A 107 13.51 10.90 4.20
CA CYS A 107 14.35 12.08 3.94
C CYS A 107 13.93 13.26 4.83
N ALA A 108 12.64 13.58 4.88
CA ALA A 108 12.12 14.64 5.74
C ALA A 108 12.36 14.34 7.22
N THR A 109 12.19 13.07 7.64
CA THR A 109 12.47 12.64 9.02
C THR A 109 13.93 12.85 9.37
N SER A 110 14.87 12.45 8.52
CA SER A 110 16.31 12.63 8.80
C SER A 110 16.73 14.09 8.81
N LEU A 111 16.15 14.93 7.93
CA LEU A 111 16.39 16.38 7.99
C LEU A 111 15.91 16.98 9.32
N LYS A 112 14.72 16.58 9.81
CA LYS A 112 14.22 16.96 11.13
C LYS A 112 15.17 16.48 12.23
N GLN A 113 15.59 15.23 12.18
CA GLN A 113 16.50 14.65 13.19
C GLN A 113 17.89 15.27 13.16
N ALA A 114 18.37 15.71 12.01
CA ALA A 114 19.59 16.52 11.91
C ALA A 114 19.50 17.82 12.71
N GLN A 115 18.31 18.45 12.81
CA GLN A 115 18.12 19.61 13.68
C GLN A 115 18.26 19.26 15.16
N TYR A 116 17.91 18.05 15.59
CA TYR A 116 18.18 17.60 16.98
C TYR A 116 19.69 17.52 17.24
N VAL A 117 20.46 17.00 16.28
CA VAL A 117 21.94 16.97 16.39
C VAL A 117 22.47 18.41 16.54
N ARG A 118 21.92 19.34 15.75
CA ARG A 118 22.37 20.74 15.72
C ARG A 118 21.91 21.60 16.91
N GLN A 119 21.12 21.07 17.84
CA GLN A 119 20.92 21.69 19.14
C GLN A 119 22.23 21.78 19.95
N ASN A 120 23.20 20.92 19.63
CA ASN A 120 24.58 21.06 20.07
C ASN A 120 25.42 21.64 18.92
N GLU A 121 25.94 22.87 19.08
CA GLU A 121 26.69 23.59 18.04
C GLU A 121 27.96 22.86 17.62
N ASP A 122 28.56 22.10 18.53
CA ASP A 122 29.80 21.33 18.26
C ASP A 122 29.50 19.98 17.50
N ALA A 123 28.22 19.58 17.37
CA ALA A 123 27.88 18.32 16.76
C ALA A 123 27.70 18.46 15.23
N LEU A 124 28.06 17.41 14.52
CA LEU A 124 27.95 17.28 13.05
C LEU A 124 26.90 16.22 12.69
N ALA A 125 25.94 16.58 11.85
CA ALA A 125 25.00 15.66 11.22
C ALA A 125 25.47 15.34 9.79
N MET A 126 25.68 14.07 9.50
CA MET A 126 26.13 13.59 8.19
C MET A 126 25.03 12.73 7.57
N ILE A 127 24.43 13.16 6.47
CA ILE A 127 23.33 12.46 5.80
C ILE A 127 23.86 11.84 4.50
N PHE A 128 23.93 10.49 4.47
CA PHE A 128 24.33 9.73 3.30
C PHE A 128 23.09 9.24 2.56
N TYR A 129 22.92 9.64 1.30
CA TYR A 129 21.68 9.40 0.56
C TYR A 129 21.94 8.90 -0.88
N LYS A 130 20.98 8.15 -1.41
CA LYS A 130 20.92 7.81 -2.85
C LYS A 130 20.30 8.96 -3.64
N ASP A 131 19.14 9.45 -3.20
CA ASP A 131 18.48 10.68 -3.67
C ASP A 131 17.69 11.28 -2.52
N ILE A 132 17.72 12.61 -2.38
CA ILE A 132 16.87 13.34 -1.44
C ILE A 132 15.50 13.55 -2.08
N ARG A 133 14.45 13.16 -1.36
CA ARG A 133 13.06 13.31 -1.77
C ARG A 133 12.30 14.11 -0.73
N THR A 134 12.11 15.39 -1.02
CA THR A 134 11.44 16.36 -0.16
C THR A 134 10.50 17.21 -1.01
N PRO A 135 9.37 16.61 -1.51
CA PRO A 135 8.46 17.30 -2.40
C PRO A 135 7.72 18.45 -1.71
N GLY A 136 7.29 19.42 -2.50
CA GLY A 136 6.48 20.55 -2.05
C GLY A 136 7.20 21.40 -0.98
N ARG A 137 6.48 21.77 0.07
CA ARG A 137 7.00 22.65 1.14
C ARG A 137 8.15 22.03 1.94
N THR A 138 8.34 20.71 1.89
CA THR A 138 9.46 20.06 2.58
C THR A 138 10.81 20.35 1.93
N GLU A 139 10.84 20.88 0.70
CA GLU A 139 12.05 21.39 0.05
C GLU A 139 12.68 22.55 0.82
N LEU A 140 11.89 23.35 1.54
CA LEU A 140 12.42 24.45 2.38
C LEU A 140 13.29 23.92 3.51
N TYR A 141 12.93 22.81 4.12
CA TYR A 141 13.76 22.15 5.15
C TYR A 141 15.06 21.58 4.57
N TYR A 142 15.01 21.08 3.34
CA TYR A 142 16.22 20.63 2.64
C TYR A 142 17.16 21.79 2.37
N LYS A 143 16.64 22.92 1.89
CA LYS A 143 17.42 24.13 1.67
C LYS A 143 18.02 24.68 2.97
N GLU A 144 17.27 24.66 4.05
CA GLU A 144 17.75 25.03 5.38
C GLU A 144 18.93 24.15 5.83
N ALA A 145 18.77 22.82 5.66
CA ALA A 145 19.84 21.87 5.98
C ALA A 145 21.12 22.10 5.14
N GLN A 146 20.97 22.43 3.84
CA GLN A 146 22.09 22.74 2.97
C GLN A 146 22.85 24.00 3.42
N ASN A 147 22.15 24.98 3.99
CA ASN A 147 22.74 26.21 4.47
C ASN A 147 23.36 26.11 5.88
N ASN A 148 23.10 25.00 6.60
CA ASN A 148 23.65 24.81 7.94
C ASN A 148 25.03 24.17 7.87
N PRO A 149 26.12 24.86 8.33
CA PRO A 149 27.51 24.37 8.23
C PRO A 149 27.75 23.08 9.04
N GLY A 150 26.89 22.76 10.00
CA GLY A 150 26.96 21.53 10.79
C GLY A 150 26.12 20.39 10.22
N VAL A 151 25.57 20.51 9.00
CA VAL A 151 24.88 19.46 8.28
C VAL A 151 25.57 19.14 6.97
N MET A 152 26.13 17.97 6.85
CA MET A 152 26.77 17.48 5.63
C MET A 152 25.83 16.55 4.88
N LEU A 153 25.56 16.86 3.63
CA LEU A 153 24.72 16.09 2.72
C LEU A 153 25.60 15.47 1.63
N THR A 154 25.71 14.15 1.62
CA THR A 154 26.60 13.43 0.69
C THR A 154 25.84 12.34 -0.06
N LYS A 155 25.86 12.42 -1.39
CA LYS A 155 25.35 11.34 -2.25
C LYS A 155 26.34 10.18 -2.23
N ALA A 156 25.90 9.03 -1.70
CA ALA A 156 26.74 7.85 -1.56
C ALA A 156 25.91 6.57 -1.45
N ASP A 157 26.48 5.47 -1.89
CA ASP A 157 25.97 4.13 -1.62
C ASP A 157 26.72 3.52 -0.44
N VAL A 158 26.05 3.45 0.71
CA VAL A 158 26.61 2.85 1.93
C VAL A 158 26.62 1.33 1.80
N THR A 159 27.82 0.75 1.90
CA THR A 159 28.04 -0.70 1.73
C THR A 159 28.16 -1.45 3.06
N GLY A 160 28.45 -0.74 4.15
CA GLY A 160 28.58 -1.37 5.47
C GLY A 160 28.88 -0.39 6.58
N VAL A 161 28.82 -0.90 7.82
CA VAL A 161 29.25 -0.20 9.03
C VAL A 161 30.13 -1.16 9.81
N SER A 162 31.34 -0.69 10.20
CA SER A 162 32.32 -1.46 10.98
C SER A 162 32.74 -0.73 12.26
N ASP A 163 33.26 -1.47 13.22
CA ASP A 163 33.72 -0.92 14.48
C ASP A 163 35.03 -0.11 14.27
N ALA A 164 35.05 1.12 14.75
CA ALA A 164 36.25 1.99 14.76
C ALA A 164 36.96 1.97 16.12
N GLY A 165 36.43 1.27 17.12
CA GLY A 165 36.92 1.26 18.49
C GLY A 165 36.34 2.39 19.33
N ASN A 166 36.44 2.28 20.66
CA ASN A 166 35.96 3.26 21.64
C ASN A 166 34.46 3.62 21.50
N GLY A 167 33.68 2.70 20.92
CA GLY A 167 32.25 2.90 20.68
C GLY A 167 31.94 3.77 19.45
N ASN A 168 32.93 4.12 18.63
CA ASN A 168 32.77 4.76 17.35
C ASN A 168 32.62 3.73 16.21
N MET A 169 32.08 4.14 15.09
CA MET A 169 31.86 3.31 13.91
C MET A 169 32.45 3.97 12.67
N PHE A 170 32.93 3.17 11.72
CA PHE A 170 33.19 3.60 10.35
C PHE A 170 31.98 3.27 9.47
N VAL A 171 31.42 4.29 8.84
CA VAL A 171 30.44 4.14 7.75
C VAL A 171 31.24 4.02 6.45
N GLU A 172 31.11 2.87 5.80
CA GLU A 172 31.79 2.54 4.56
C GLU A 172 30.87 2.77 3.37
N MET A 173 31.34 3.50 2.37
CA MET A 173 30.52 3.87 1.22
C MET A 173 31.33 3.96 -0.06
N GLU A 174 30.66 3.83 -1.19
CA GLU A 174 31.19 4.19 -2.50
C GLU A 174 30.84 5.64 -2.80
N ASN A 175 31.84 6.43 -3.18
CA ASN A 175 31.63 7.83 -3.56
C ASN A 175 30.97 7.88 -4.94
N THR A 176 29.75 8.43 -5.00
CA THR A 176 28.98 8.55 -6.26
C THR A 176 28.91 9.99 -6.79
N LEU A 177 29.56 10.98 -6.11
CA LEU A 177 29.55 12.39 -6.48
C LEU A 177 30.35 12.68 -7.76
N PHE A 178 31.44 11.98 -7.97
CA PHE A 178 32.36 12.27 -9.09
C PHE A 178 32.07 11.41 -10.34
N GLY A 179 30.84 10.92 -10.47
CA GLY A 179 30.45 10.10 -11.62
C GLY A 179 30.79 8.63 -11.44
N ALA A 180 30.07 7.81 -12.16
CA ALA A 180 29.97 6.38 -11.99
C ALA A 180 31.29 5.66 -11.67
N LYS A 181 31.26 4.91 -10.58
CA LYS A 181 32.04 3.66 -10.42
C LYS A 181 33.57 3.80 -10.49
N THR A 182 34.13 4.77 -9.77
CA THR A 182 35.57 4.75 -9.54
C THR A 182 36.00 3.64 -8.60
N GLY A 183 35.03 2.97 -7.91
CA GLY A 183 35.31 1.93 -6.92
C GLY A 183 36.04 2.47 -5.68
N GLU A 184 36.16 3.78 -5.54
CA GLU A 184 36.81 4.40 -4.39
C GLU A 184 35.92 4.27 -3.16
N LYS A 185 36.38 3.47 -2.22
CA LYS A 185 35.70 3.29 -0.92
C LYS A 185 36.15 4.39 0.04
N VAL A 186 35.19 5.11 0.56
CA VAL A 186 35.42 6.14 1.59
C VAL A 186 34.91 5.59 2.93
N LYS A 187 35.63 5.87 3.99
CA LYS A 187 35.24 5.58 5.37
C LYS A 187 35.09 6.87 6.15
N VAL A 188 33.97 7.04 6.79
CA VAL A 188 33.66 8.21 7.62
C VAL A 188 33.39 7.73 9.04
N GLU A 189 34.08 8.32 10.02
CA GLU A 189 33.91 8.01 11.42
C GLU A 189 32.69 8.73 12.01
N ALA A 190 31.85 7.97 12.72
CA ALA A 190 30.71 8.47 13.47
C ALA A 190 30.67 7.86 14.87
N ASP A 191 30.09 8.58 15.82
CA ASP A 191 29.87 8.10 17.18
C ASP A 191 28.42 7.65 17.44
N LEU A 192 27.51 7.98 16.53
CA LEU A 192 26.15 7.46 16.45
C LEU A 192 25.77 7.26 14.98
N VAL A 193 25.22 6.11 14.63
CA VAL A 193 24.72 5.81 13.29
C VAL A 193 23.21 5.60 13.35
N VAL A 194 22.48 6.28 12.48
CA VAL A 194 21.03 6.25 12.40
C VAL A 194 20.60 5.63 11.07
N LEU A 195 19.93 4.50 11.14
CA LEU A 195 19.38 3.83 9.98
C LEU A 195 17.99 4.41 9.68
N ALA A 196 17.85 5.13 8.56
CA ALA A 196 16.58 5.63 8.09
C ALA A 196 15.78 4.47 7.48
N THR A 197 15.20 3.64 8.33
CA THR A 197 14.38 2.48 7.97
C THR A 197 13.01 2.94 7.46
N GLY A 198 12.44 2.14 6.53
CA GLY A 198 11.16 2.44 5.92
C GLY A 198 9.95 2.00 6.70
N LEU A 199 8.81 2.29 6.13
CA LEU A 199 7.52 1.81 6.60
C LEU A 199 7.11 0.51 5.90
N VAL A 200 6.46 -0.37 6.64
CA VAL A 200 5.84 -1.59 6.16
C VAL A 200 4.36 -1.53 6.49
N PRO A 201 3.44 -1.63 5.52
CA PRO A 201 2.01 -1.55 5.80
C PRO A 201 1.58 -2.71 6.70
N THR A 202 0.60 -2.47 7.58
CA THR A 202 0.08 -3.50 8.48
C THR A 202 -0.67 -4.61 7.75
N THR A 203 -1.08 -4.37 6.52
CA THR A 203 -1.68 -5.37 5.62
C THR A 203 -0.68 -6.31 4.97
N ARG A 204 0.62 -6.03 5.09
CA ARG A 204 1.64 -6.97 4.62
C ARG A 204 1.61 -8.22 5.49
N GLY A 205 1.38 -9.35 4.85
CA GLY A 205 1.40 -10.67 5.48
C GLY A 205 2.75 -11.07 6.08
N PRO A 206 2.84 -12.25 6.66
CA PRO A 206 4.10 -12.82 7.13
C PRO A 206 5.18 -12.72 6.07
N GLN A 207 6.42 -12.51 6.49
CA GLN A 207 7.55 -12.34 5.55
C GLN A 207 7.69 -13.55 4.60
N GLU A 208 7.42 -14.75 5.11
CA GLU A 208 7.46 -15.99 4.33
C GLU A 208 6.47 -15.96 3.15
N TYR A 209 5.27 -15.42 3.37
CA TYR A 209 4.28 -15.23 2.31
C TYR A 209 4.74 -14.18 1.29
N ALA A 210 5.27 -13.05 1.74
CA ALA A 210 5.80 -12.01 0.87
C ALA A 210 7.00 -12.49 0.02
N ASP A 211 7.89 -13.27 0.64
CA ASP A 211 9.02 -13.90 -0.05
C ASP A 211 8.53 -14.94 -1.05
N GLY A 212 7.47 -15.68 -0.71
CA GLY A 212 6.78 -16.60 -1.60
C GLY A 212 6.20 -15.91 -2.83
N LEU A 213 5.51 -14.78 -2.66
CA LEU A 213 4.98 -13.99 -3.76
C LEU A 213 6.09 -13.46 -4.69
N THR A 214 7.20 -13.02 -4.11
CA THR A 214 8.36 -12.53 -4.87
C THR A 214 9.00 -13.65 -5.69
N LYS A 215 9.17 -14.83 -5.11
CA LYS A 215 9.66 -16.01 -5.82
C LYS A 215 8.71 -16.45 -6.93
N ALA A 216 7.40 -16.46 -6.64
CA ALA A 216 6.37 -16.82 -7.59
C ALA A 216 6.32 -15.89 -8.81
N ALA A 217 6.65 -14.61 -8.64
CA ALA A 217 6.66 -13.64 -9.73
C ALA A 217 7.69 -13.96 -10.83
N GLY A 218 8.74 -14.70 -10.50
CA GLY A 218 9.76 -15.16 -11.47
C GLY A 218 9.45 -16.50 -12.14
N LEU A 219 8.32 -17.15 -11.82
CA LEU A 219 7.94 -18.46 -12.36
C LEU A 219 6.95 -18.33 -13.53
N GLY A 220 6.94 -19.34 -14.42
CA GLY A 220 5.87 -19.46 -15.43
C GLY A 220 4.50 -19.76 -14.78
N ASP A 221 3.40 -19.48 -15.50
CA ASP A 221 2.04 -19.43 -14.94
C ASP A 221 1.62 -20.71 -14.16
N GLU A 222 1.91 -21.89 -14.67
CA GLU A 222 1.57 -23.16 -14.03
C GLU A 222 2.42 -23.40 -12.77
N ALA A 223 3.72 -23.16 -12.83
CA ALA A 223 4.63 -23.28 -11.70
C ALA A 223 4.33 -22.26 -10.62
N LYS A 224 3.96 -21.04 -11.02
CA LYS A 224 3.48 -19.97 -10.12
C LYS A 224 2.21 -20.39 -9.38
N LYS A 225 1.23 -20.95 -10.10
CA LYS A 225 -0.01 -21.44 -9.49
C LYS A 225 0.26 -22.50 -8.44
N ASN A 226 1.02 -23.54 -8.79
CA ASN A 226 1.39 -24.63 -7.91
C ASN A 226 2.17 -24.13 -6.67
N TYR A 227 3.09 -23.19 -6.85
CA TYR A 227 3.87 -22.61 -5.76
C TYR A 227 2.99 -21.82 -4.79
N LEU A 228 2.05 -20.99 -5.32
CA LEU A 228 1.16 -20.19 -4.50
C LEU A 228 0.12 -21.04 -3.76
N GLU A 229 -0.31 -22.18 -4.32
CA GLU A 229 -1.21 -23.11 -3.64
C GLU A 229 -0.55 -23.78 -2.42
N GLN A 230 0.76 -24.00 -2.48
CA GLN A 230 1.54 -24.60 -1.40
C GLN A 230 2.03 -23.57 -0.36
N THR A 231 1.97 -22.27 -0.68
CA THR A 231 2.42 -21.21 0.23
C THR A 231 1.30 -20.88 1.21
N PRO A 232 1.53 -20.95 2.54
CA PRO A 232 0.52 -20.62 3.53
C PRO A 232 0.01 -19.19 3.32
N LYS A 233 -1.29 -19.06 3.06
CA LYS A 233 -1.94 -17.74 2.93
C LYS A 233 -2.20 -17.17 4.31
N PRO A 234 -1.94 -15.88 4.54
CA PRO A 234 -2.34 -15.24 5.78
C PRO A 234 -3.87 -15.25 5.91
N ASP A 235 -4.36 -15.55 7.10
CA ASP A 235 -5.78 -15.40 7.42
C ASP A 235 -6.06 -13.93 7.72
N TYR A 236 -6.49 -13.19 6.72
CA TYR A 236 -6.88 -11.79 6.90
C TYR A 236 -8.37 -11.70 7.21
N ILE A 237 -8.71 -11.06 8.31
CA ILE A 237 -10.08 -10.85 8.76
C ILE A 237 -10.97 -10.22 7.67
N LEU A 238 -10.39 -9.38 6.81
CA LEU A 238 -11.08 -8.72 5.71
C LEU A 238 -11.05 -9.48 4.38
N ASN A 239 -10.50 -10.68 4.33
CA ASN A 239 -10.58 -11.56 3.17
C ASN A 239 -11.95 -12.24 3.10
N LEU A 240 -12.95 -11.46 2.68
CA LEU A 240 -14.34 -11.90 2.60
C LEU A 240 -14.54 -12.96 1.52
N ASN A 241 -15.38 -13.95 1.81
CA ASN A 241 -15.73 -15.04 0.90
C ASN A 241 -16.80 -14.64 -0.11
N TYR A 242 -16.53 -13.66 -0.95
CA TYR A 242 -17.37 -13.38 -2.11
C TYR A 242 -16.55 -13.29 -3.38
N ARG A 243 -17.10 -13.78 -4.48
CA ARG A 243 -16.45 -13.78 -5.78
C ARG A 243 -16.40 -12.36 -6.34
N GLN A 244 -15.24 -11.94 -6.82
CA GLN A 244 -15.03 -10.63 -7.42
C GLN A 244 -14.10 -10.75 -8.64
N GLY A 245 -14.53 -11.50 -9.63
CA GLY A 245 -13.74 -11.89 -10.78
C GLY A 245 -13.54 -13.40 -10.83
N PRO A 246 -12.69 -13.90 -11.70
CA PRO A 246 -12.37 -15.32 -11.82
C PRO A 246 -11.82 -15.94 -10.54
N GLU A 247 -11.08 -15.11 -9.78
CA GLU A 247 -10.46 -15.51 -8.51
C GLU A 247 -10.98 -14.63 -7.37
N ILE A 248 -10.88 -15.14 -6.14
CA ILE A 248 -11.13 -14.33 -4.94
C ILE A 248 -9.87 -13.49 -4.69
N PRO A 249 -9.90 -12.16 -4.88
CA PRO A 249 -8.73 -11.33 -4.71
C PRO A 249 -8.36 -11.19 -3.23
N THR A 250 -7.07 -11.14 -2.94
CA THR A 250 -6.56 -10.75 -1.62
C THR A 250 -6.63 -9.23 -1.44
N LEU A 251 -6.55 -8.75 -0.20
CA LEU A 251 -6.45 -7.30 0.07
C LEU A 251 -5.09 -6.74 -0.33
N GLU A 252 -4.05 -7.56 -0.28
CA GLU A 252 -2.70 -7.15 -0.56
C GLU A 252 -2.46 -6.85 -2.04
N GLY A 253 -1.90 -5.69 -2.29
CA GLY A 253 -1.28 -5.33 -3.56
C GLY A 253 0.19 -5.70 -3.62
N ALA A 254 0.90 -5.17 -4.61
CA ALA A 254 2.35 -5.25 -4.67
C ALA A 254 2.98 -4.68 -3.40
N SER A 255 3.98 -5.37 -2.87
CA SER A 255 4.71 -4.97 -1.65
C SER A 255 3.86 -4.95 -0.36
N GLY A 256 2.66 -5.52 -0.36
CA GLY A 256 1.81 -5.66 0.81
C GLY A 256 0.88 -4.47 1.11
N PHE A 257 0.83 -3.46 0.26
CA PHE A 257 -0.12 -2.36 0.40
C PHE A 257 -1.52 -2.76 -0.06
N ALA A 258 -2.53 -2.32 0.67
CA ALA A 258 -3.93 -2.51 0.32
C ALA A 258 -4.36 -1.50 -0.75
N ASP A 259 -3.85 -1.67 -1.95
CA ASP A 259 -4.11 -0.81 -3.09
C ASP A 259 -4.52 -1.66 -4.30
N SER A 260 -5.53 -1.22 -5.03
CA SER A 260 -5.94 -1.84 -6.29
C SER A 260 -5.16 -1.27 -7.46
N ASN A 261 -5.23 0.06 -7.63
CA ASN A 261 -4.53 0.80 -8.66
C ASN A 261 -4.56 2.28 -8.33
N PHE A 262 -3.43 2.82 -7.91
CA PHE A 262 -3.31 4.21 -7.43
C PHE A 262 -3.62 5.28 -8.50
N ILE A 263 -3.59 4.93 -9.78
CA ILE A 263 -3.89 5.85 -10.88
C ILE A 263 -5.38 5.85 -11.22
N CYS A 264 -5.96 4.66 -11.41
CA CYS A 264 -7.32 4.51 -11.96
C CYS A 264 -8.38 4.38 -10.88
N PHE A 265 -8.05 3.84 -9.72
CA PHE A 265 -8.98 3.47 -8.66
C PHE A 265 -8.47 3.90 -7.29
N GLN A 266 -8.29 5.19 -7.12
CA GLN A 266 -7.82 5.77 -5.86
C GLN A 266 -8.72 5.32 -4.69
N TYR A 267 -8.08 5.04 -3.55
CA TYR A 267 -8.68 4.54 -2.30
C TYR A 267 -9.28 3.14 -2.39
N GLU A 268 -9.42 2.56 -3.57
CA GLU A 268 -9.98 1.23 -3.76
C GLU A 268 -8.96 0.15 -3.38
N THR A 269 -9.44 -0.88 -2.69
CA THR A 269 -8.70 -2.12 -2.53
C THR A 269 -9.13 -3.14 -3.59
N ARG A 270 -8.51 -4.29 -3.60
CA ARG A 270 -8.94 -5.42 -4.44
C ARG A 270 -10.30 -5.98 -4.02
N ARG A 271 -10.85 -5.55 -2.90
CA ARG A 271 -12.19 -5.88 -2.41
C ARG A 271 -13.11 -4.68 -2.53
N THR A 272 -14.18 -4.83 -3.31
CA THR A 272 -15.19 -3.77 -3.47
C THR A 272 -15.85 -3.44 -2.13
N GLY A 273 -16.02 -2.15 -1.85
CA GLY A 273 -16.61 -1.68 -0.59
C GLY A 273 -15.65 -1.71 0.60
N VAL A 274 -14.41 -2.15 0.38
CA VAL A 274 -13.30 -2.05 1.34
C VAL A 274 -12.30 -1.06 0.77
N TYR A 275 -12.09 0.04 1.45
CA TYR A 275 -11.22 1.14 1.04
C TYR A 275 -9.99 1.19 1.94
N ALA A 276 -8.93 1.84 1.50
CA ALA A 276 -7.71 2.02 2.27
C ALA A 276 -7.35 3.50 2.37
N ALA A 277 -6.78 3.90 3.50
CA ALA A 277 -6.35 5.26 3.77
C ALA A 277 -5.04 5.31 4.55
N GLY A 278 -4.17 6.25 4.20
CA GLY A 278 -2.90 6.48 4.87
C GLY A 278 -1.84 5.41 4.60
N GLY A 279 -0.95 5.17 5.55
CA GLY A 279 0.22 4.30 5.37
C GLY A 279 -0.06 2.84 5.03
N VAL A 280 -1.29 2.38 5.16
CA VAL A 280 -1.73 1.06 4.71
C VAL A 280 -2.08 1.06 3.21
N HIS A 281 -2.50 2.21 2.68
CA HIS A 281 -2.82 2.40 1.27
C HIS A 281 -1.54 2.51 0.43
N GLN A 282 -0.67 3.45 0.79
CA GLN A 282 0.63 3.66 0.16
C GLN A 282 1.59 4.42 1.08
N PRO A 283 2.89 4.45 0.77
CA PRO A 283 3.83 5.31 1.49
C PRO A 283 3.48 6.78 1.33
N MET A 284 3.22 7.49 2.43
CA MET A 284 2.86 8.89 2.42
C MET A 284 3.23 9.59 3.74
N ASN A 285 3.30 10.91 3.70
CA ASN A 285 3.45 11.73 4.89
C ASN A 285 2.11 12.00 5.58
N MET A 286 2.13 12.67 6.74
CA MET A 286 0.92 12.90 7.53
C MET A 286 -0.12 13.80 6.83
N ALA A 287 0.31 14.81 6.09
CA ALA A 287 -0.60 15.70 5.38
C ALA A 287 -1.31 14.96 4.24
N GLU A 288 -0.56 14.18 3.46
CA GLU A 288 -1.10 13.30 2.43
C GLU A 288 -2.05 12.27 3.02
N ALA A 289 -1.73 11.68 4.18
CA ALA A 289 -2.58 10.70 4.86
C ALA A 289 -3.92 11.31 5.33
N GLN A 290 -3.95 12.58 5.70
CA GLN A 290 -5.17 13.28 6.07
C GLN A 290 -6.09 13.49 4.86
N GLU A 291 -5.55 13.90 3.72
CA GLU A 291 -6.30 14.06 2.48
C GLU A 291 -6.78 12.70 1.95
N ASP A 292 -5.92 11.70 2.00
CA ASP A 292 -6.22 10.32 1.61
C ASP A 292 -7.37 9.74 2.44
N GLY A 293 -7.38 10.00 3.75
CA GLY A 293 -8.46 9.63 4.65
C GLY A 293 -9.81 10.26 4.28
N ALA A 294 -9.81 11.53 3.90
CA ALA A 294 -11.01 12.23 3.42
C ALA A 294 -11.53 11.61 2.12
N GLY A 295 -10.64 11.32 1.16
CA GLY A 295 -10.99 10.67 -0.10
C GLY A 295 -11.57 9.27 0.09
N ALA A 296 -10.97 8.46 0.95
CA ALA A 296 -11.49 7.12 1.27
C ALA A 296 -12.86 7.18 1.96
N ALA A 297 -13.09 8.18 2.82
CA ALA A 297 -14.40 8.41 3.44
C ALA A 297 -15.47 8.78 2.41
N PHE A 298 -15.15 9.62 1.41
CA PHE A 298 -16.07 9.92 0.31
C PHE A 298 -16.43 8.66 -0.49
N LYS A 299 -15.47 7.79 -0.75
CA LYS A 299 -15.74 6.50 -1.40
C LYS A 299 -16.67 5.62 -0.58
N ALA A 300 -16.49 5.56 0.73
CA ALA A 300 -17.36 4.82 1.63
C ALA A 300 -18.81 5.38 1.59
N ILE A 301 -18.97 6.70 1.61
CA ILE A 301 -20.27 7.37 1.48
C ILE A 301 -20.94 7.03 0.15
N GLN A 302 -20.20 7.08 -0.96
CA GLN A 302 -20.70 6.69 -2.28
C GLN A 302 -21.17 5.24 -2.31
N ALA A 303 -20.42 4.31 -1.68
CA ALA A 303 -20.81 2.91 -1.59
C ALA A 303 -22.15 2.74 -0.85
N ILE A 304 -22.32 3.43 0.27
CA ILE A 304 -23.55 3.39 1.07
C ILE A 304 -24.73 3.98 0.29
N ASP A 305 -24.54 5.10 -0.39
CA ASP A 305 -25.57 5.74 -1.21
C ASP A 305 -26.00 4.84 -2.39
N HIS A 306 -25.06 4.21 -3.08
CA HIS A 306 -25.37 3.28 -4.16
C HIS A 306 -26.22 2.12 -3.67
N VAL A 307 -25.89 1.53 -2.54
CA VAL A 307 -26.68 0.41 -1.98
C VAL A 307 -28.06 0.88 -1.54
N ALA A 308 -28.17 2.08 -0.95
CA ALA A 308 -29.46 2.66 -0.56
C ALA A 308 -30.37 2.90 -1.77
N ARG A 309 -29.81 3.20 -2.94
CA ARG A 309 -30.53 3.33 -4.22
C ARG A 309 -30.76 2.00 -4.93
N GLY A 310 -30.29 0.88 -4.39
CA GLY A 310 -30.41 -0.45 -5.00
C GLY A 310 -29.49 -0.67 -6.20
N VAL A 311 -28.45 0.14 -6.35
CA VAL A 311 -27.48 0.02 -7.45
C VAL A 311 -26.17 -0.56 -6.98
N ALA A 312 -25.37 -1.10 -7.92
CA ALA A 312 -24.12 -1.75 -7.62
C ALA A 312 -23.07 -0.77 -7.07
N VAL A 313 -22.35 -1.20 -6.04
CA VAL A 313 -21.12 -0.53 -5.63
C VAL A 313 -20.07 -0.75 -6.72
N HIS A 314 -19.58 0.35 -7.30
CA HIS A 314 -18.61 0.32 -8.39
C HIS A 314 -17.55 1.41 -8.19
N PRO A 315 -16.29 1.21 -8.61
CA PRO A 315 -15.25 2.23 -8.55
C PRO A 315 -15.61 3.53 -9.28
N ARG A 316 -16.44 3.43 -10.33
CA ARG A 316 -16.95 4.58 -11.09
C ARG A 316 -18.38 4.87 -10.67
N SER A 317 -18.58 5.88 -9.87
CA SER A 317 -19.87 6.21 -9.27
C SER A 317 -20.92 6.75 -10.25
N TRP A 318 -20.51 7.19 -11.43
CA TRP A 318 -21.41 7.77 -12.44
C TRP A 318 -22.14 6.73 -13.30
N ASP A 319 -21.64 5.50 -13.40
CA ASP A 319 -22.28 4.43 -14.16
C ASP A 319 -23.25 3.67 -13.26
N VAL A 320 -24.54 3.82 -13.52
CA VAL A 320 -25.64 3.17 -12.79
C VAL A 320 -26.39 2.14 -13.62
N THR A 321 -25.85 1.76 -14.79
CA THR A 321 -26.46 0.74 -15.64
C THR A 321 -26.40 -0.64 -14.98
N PHE A 322 -27.33 -1.52 -15.30
CA PHE A 322 -27.37 -2.91 -14.82
C PHE A 322 -28.05 -3.81 -15.86
N PRO A 323 -27.84 -5.12 -15.78
CA PRO A 323 -28.51 -6.06 -16.67
C PRO A 323 -30.02 -5.98 -16.56
N ASP A 324 -30.69 -5.88 -17.70
CA ASP A 324 -32.15 -5.84 -17.83
C ASP A 324 -32.58 -6.98 -18.77
N PRO A 325 -32.81 -8.19 -18.25
CA PRO A 325 -33.16 -9.35 -19.04
C PRO A 325 -34.66 -9.41 -19.35
N MET A 326 -35.01 -9.79 -20.56
CA MET A 326 -36.39 -10.15 -20.95
C MET A 326 -36.74 -11.55 -20.45
N LEU A 327 -37.01 -11.70 -19.14
CA LEU A 327 -37.16 -13.01 -18.46
C LEU A 327 -38.24 -13.91 -19.05
N ILE A 328 -39.27 -13.36 -19.72
CA ILE A 328 -40.32 -14.17 -20.36
C ILE A 328 -39.78 -15.12 -21.44
N LYS A 329 -38.62 -14.83 -22.00
CA LYS A 329 -37.92 -15.64 -22.99
C LYS A 329 -36.79 -16.49 -22.40
N CYS A 330 -36.67 -16.51 -21.08
CA CYS A 330 -35.60 -17.25 -20.41
C CYS A 330 -35.89 -18.78 -20.47
N THR A 331 -34.89 -19.53 -20.92
CA THR A 331 -34.95 -20.99 -21.01
C THR A 331 -34.36 -21.70 -19.77
N ALA A 332 -34.01 -20.94 -18.73
CA ALA A 332 -33.36 -21.42 -17.51
C ALA A 332 -32.08 -22.25 -17.77
N CYS A 333 -31.31 -21.88 -18.80
CA CYS A 333 -30.10 -22.59 -19.21
C CYS A 333 -28.88 -22.35 -18.29
N LYS A 334 -28.98 -21.45 -17.31
CA LYS A 334 -27.99 -21.11 -16.28
C LYS A 334 -26.65 -20.50 -16.75
N ARG A 335 -26.41 -20.38 -18.06
CA ARG A 335 -25.13 -19.90 -18.58
C ARG A 335 -24.75 -18.51 -18.08
N CYS A 336 -25.70 -17.59 -17.91
CA CYS A 336 -25.43 -16.27 -17.36
C CYS A 336 -24.94 -16.33 -15.91
N THR A 337 -25.43 -17.30 -15.11
CA THR A 337 -25.01 -17.54 -13.73
C THR A 337 -23.61 -18.17 -13.69
N GLU A 338 -23.38 -19.20 -14.50
CA GLU A 338 -22.10 -19.93 -14.56
C GLU A 338 -20.95 -19.02 -15.02
N GLU A 339 -21.20 -18.21 -16.05
CA GLU A 339 -20.20 -17.33 -16.64
C GLU A 339 -20.00 -16.02 -15.86
N CYS A 340 -20.83 -15.71 -14.87
CA CYS A 340 -20.69 -14.47 -14.11
C CYS A 340 -19.42 -14.49 -13.25
N PRO A 341 -18.36 -13.71 -13.58
CA PRO A 341 -17.11 -13.75 -12.84
C PRO A 341 -17.23 -13.16 -11.43
N PHE A 342 -18.34 -12.45 -11.15
CA PHE A 342 -18.56 -11.77 -9.87
C PHE A 342 -19.56 -12.48 -8.94
N GLY A 343 -20.17 -13.59 -9.39
CA GLY A 343 -21.22 -14.26 -8.64
C GLY A 343 -22.42 -13.33 -8.35
N ALA A 344 -22.70 -12.43 -9.30
CA ALA A 344 -23.75 -11.42 -9.17
C ALA A 344 -25.12 -11.94 -9.68
N ILE A 345 -25.21 -13.17 -10.15
CA ILE A 345 -26.43 -13.76 -10.67
C ILE A 345 -26.70 -15.02 -9.86
N GLU A 346 -27.90 -15.14 -9.34
CA GLU A 346 -28.43 -16.33 -8.66
C GLU A 346 -29.70 -16.77 -9.36
N GLU A 347 -30.19 -17.92 -9.02
CA GLU A 347 -31.38 -18.53 -9.64
C GLU A 347 -32.49 -18.68 -8.60
N ASP A 348 -33.71 -18.48 -9.05
CA ASP A 348 -34.88 -18.82 -8.25
C ASP A 348 -35.17 -20.35 -8.30
N GLU A 349 -36.23 -20.80 -7.62
CA GLU A 349 -36.64 -22.20 -7.59
C GLU A 349 -36.97 -22.79 -8.98
N LYS A 350 -37.25 -21.93 -9.97
CA LYS A 350 -37.55 -22.31 -11.37
C LYS A 350 -36.28 -22.21 -12.27
N GLY A 351 -35.13 -21.87 -11.71
CA GLY A 351 -33.91 -21.69 -12.46
C GLY A 351 -33.85 -20.38 -13.23
N ILE A 352 -34.74 -19.42 -12.94
CA ILE A 352 -34.76 -18.12 -13.58
C ILE A 352 -33.72 -17.20 -12.88
N PRO A 353 -32.83 -16.51 -13.63
CA PRO A 353 -31.79 -15.69 -13.03
C PRO A 353 -32.35 -14.41 -12.40
N PHE A 354 -31.86 -14.05 -11.23
CA PHE A 354 -32.02 -12.75 -10.65
C PHE A 354 -30.66 -12.12 -10.34
N TYR A 355 -30.57 -10.81 -10.48
CA TYR A 355 -29.31 -10.08 -10.44
C TYR A 355 -29.13 -9.37 -9.10
N LYS A 356 -28.04 -9.68 -8.40
CA LYS A 356 -27.59 -8.93 -7.22
C LYS A 356 -26.86 -7.68 -7.66
N LEU A 357 -27.57 -6.56 -7.77
CA LEU A 357 -27.06 -5.33 -8.33
C LEU A 357 -25.86 -4.78 -7.55
N ASN A 358 -25.78 -5.03 -6.25
CA ASN A 358 -24.67 -4.67 -5.38
C ASN A 358 -23.38 -5.49 -5.64
N ARG A 359 -23.46 -6.60 -6.36
CA ARG A 359 -22.30 -7.40 -6.80
C ARG A 359 -21.96 -7.18 -8.28
N CYS A 360 -22.91 -6.73 -9.07
CA CYS A 360 -22.74 -6.57 -10.51
C CYS A 360 -21.68 -5.51 -10.84
N ARG A 361 -20.67 -5.89 -11.62
CA ARG A 361 -19.61 -4.99 -12.10
C ARG A 361 -19.86 -4.48 -13.51
N ARG A 362 -21.02 -4.72 -14.07
CA ARG A 362 -21.43 -4.19 -15.38
C ARG A 362 -20.48 -4.58 -16.52
N CYS A 363 -19.87 -5.76 -16.43
CA CYS A 363 -18.87 -6.23 -17.40
C CYS A 363 -19.48 -6.72 -18.71
N GLY A 364 -20.81 -6.98 -18.76
CA GLY A 364 -21.48 -7.45 -19.97
C GLY A 364 -21.33 -8.95 -20.27
N THR A 365 -20.56 -9.72 -19.51
CA THR A 365 -20.32 -11.15 -19.76
C THR A 365 -21.63 -11.94 -19.88
N CYS A 366 -22.61 -11.70 -19.02
CA CYS A 366 -23.92 -12.35 -19.06
C CYS A 366 -24.70 -12.06 -20.35
N MET A 367 -24.52 -10.90 -20.97
CA MET A 367 -25.12 -10.55 -22.25
C MET A 367 -24.53 -11.42 -23.37
N GLY A 368 -23.21 -11.57 -23.39
CA GLY A 368 -22.53 -12.43 -24.37
C GLY A 368 -22.76 -13.93 -24.15
N ALA A 369 -22.92 -14.36 -22.90
CA ALA A 369 -23.13 -15.76 -22.54
C ALA A 369 -24.56 -16.27 -22.83
N CYS A 370 -25.55 -15.39 -22.91
CA CYS A 370 -26.95 -15.77 -23.08
C CYS A 370 -27.23 -16.27 -24.52
N PRO A 371 -27.56 -17.56 -24.73
CA PRO A 371 -27.86 -18.09 -26.06
C PRO A 371 -29.12 -17.47 -26.67
N GLU A 372 -30.09 -17.11 -25.83
CA GLU A 372 -31.34 -16.50 -26.25
C GLU A 372 -31.23 -14.98 -26.46
N ARG A 373 -30.05 -14.39 -26.15
CA ARG A 373 -29.77 -12.94 -26.29
C ARG A 373 -30.81 -12.04 -25.61
N ILE A 374 -31.37 -12.49 -24.50
CA ILE A 374 -32.41 -11.76 -23.76
C ILE A 374 -31.84 -10.79 -22.72
N VAL A 375 -30.53 -10.87 -22.42
CA VAL A 375 -29.88 -9.96 -21.48
C VAL A 375 -29.40 -8.74 -22.20
N SER A 376 -29.90 -7.58 -21.84
CA SER A 376 -29.45 -6.29 -22.32
C SER A 376 -28.97 -5.41 -21.15
N PHE A 377 -28.39 -4.26 -21.46
CA PHE A 377 -28.15 -3.19 -20.51
C PHE A 377 -28.86 -1.94 -21.05
N LYS A 378 -29.47 -1.19 -20.16
CA LYS A 378 -30.00 0.11 -20.55
C LYS A 378 -28.89 0.92 -21.18
N ASP A 379 -29.16 1.53 -22.32
CA ASP A 379 -28.22 2.33 -23.10
C ASP A 379 -27.03 1.56 -23.73
N TYR A 380 -27.00 0.21 -23.66
CA TYR A 380 -25.96 -0.66 -24.25
C TYR A 380 -26.57 -1.88 -24.97
N SER A 381 -27.72 -1.73 -25.59
CA SER A 381 -28.34 -2.79 -26.37
C SER A 381 -27.72 -2.88 -27.78
N VAL A 382 -27.90 -4.04 -28.44
CA VAL A 382 -27.46 -4.21 -29.84
C VAL A 382 -28.12 -3.19 -30.77
N ASP A 383 -29.33 -2.71 -30.43
CA ASP A 383 -30.06 -1.70 -31.18
C ASP A 383 -29.34 -0.34 -31.24
N ILE A 384 -28.46 -0.01 -30.27
CA ILE A 384 -27.61 1.17 -30.30
C ILE A 384 -26.71 1.16 -31.54
N VAL A 385 -26.09 0.01 -31.83
CA VAL A 385 -25.20 -0.12 -32.99
C VAL A 385 -26.01 0.10 -34.28
N GLY A 386 -27.22 -0.44 -34.37
CA GLY A 386 -28.14 -0.19 -35.48
C GLY A 386 -28.52 1.29 -35.59
N SER A 387 -28.84 1.91 -34.45
CA SER A 387 -29.17 3.35 -34.41
C SER A 387 -27.97 4.23 -34.78
N MET A 388 -26.76 3.88 -34.34
CA MET A 388 -25.54 4.59 -34.73
C MET A 388 -25.26 4.46 -36.24
N LEU A 389 -25.42 3.25 -36.80
CA LEU A 389 -25.27 3.03 -38.25
C LEU A 389 -26.30 3.83 -39.06
N ASN A 390 -27.55 3.84 -38.60
CA ASN A 390 -28.61 4.63 -39.26
C ASN A 390 -28.42 6.15 -39.11
N ALA A 391 -27.66 6.60 -38.13
CA ALA A 391 -27.35 8.01 -37.93
C ALA A 391 -26.14 8.50 -38.77
N ILE A 392 -25.44 7.59 -39.45
CA ILE A 392 -24.38 7.95 -40.38
C ILE A 392 -25.10 8.44 -41.66
N ASP A 393 -25.08 9.74 -41.80
CA ASP A 393 -25.59 10.40 -43.00
C ASP A 393 -24.56 10.20 -44.13
N VAL A 394 -24.79 9.21 -44.99
CA VAL A 394 -23.99 9.02 -46.21
C VAL A 394 -24.54 10.00 -47.24
N PRO A 395 -23.75 10.99 -47.68
CA PRO A 395 -24.21 11.86 -48.76
C PRO A 395 -24.57 11.02 -49.98
N ASP A 396 -25.76 11.20 -50.53
CA ASP A 396 -26.10 10.65 -51.84
C ASP A 396 -25.18 11.34 -52.86
N ASP A 397 -24.28 10.58 -53.51
CA ASP A 397 -23.45 11.03 -54.62
C ASP A 397 -24.26 11.38 -55.86
#